data_bbb38e505bf27eaffbbe4360043525e8
#
_entry.id   bbb38e505bf27eaffbbe4360043525e8
#
_cell.length_a   1.000
_cell.length_b   1.000
_cell.length_c   1.000
_cell.angle_alpha   90.00
_cell.angle_beta   90.00
_cell.angle_gamma   90.00
#
_symmetry.space_group_name_H-M   'P 1'
#
loop_
_entity.id
_entity.type
_entity.pdbx_description
1 polymer ?
#
loop_
_entity_poly.entity_id
_entity_poly.type
_entity_poly.pdbx_seq_one_letter_code
_entity_poly.pdbx_strand_id
1 'polypeptide(L)'
;SKNEVYTMIFDSKKSIKNQKDLDLAHVVVEWIYLNKNRVKQYVFDKKNGRWMMTSLIDEQLKENENSDFLNFYKRFSSDRSYQIKHIQSPFSLILQDPDTYKPISGVGEPVQWQDFAPELPKGVITNVNYGQKYTNSMQRLLMVAASDGAMSSIITFKKVRGQWMVTRLENN
;
A
#
# COMPACT_ATOMS: atom_id res chain seq x y z
N SER A 1 -16.57 -9.12 14.41
CA SER A 1 -16.23 -8.95 13.01
C SER A 1 -14.83 -8.37 12.88
N LYS A 2 -14.02 -8.98 12.06
CA LYS A 2 -12.72 -8.44 11.75
C LYS A 2 -12.93 -7.14 10.98
N ASN A 3 -12.26 -6.06 11.41
CA ASN A 3 -12.26 -4.83 10.65
C ASN A 3 -11.69 -5.12 9.27
N GLU A 4 -12.47 -4.84 8.26
CA GLU A 4 -11.98 -4.96 6.90
C GLU A 4 -10.91 -3.90 6.66
N VAL A 5 -9.83 -4.33 6.05
CA VAL A 5 -8.68 -3.48 5.74
C VAL A 5 -8.54 -3.44 4.23
N TYR A 6 -8.32 -2.25 3.69
CA TYR A 6 -7.98 -2.10 2.29
C TYR A 6 -6.58 -1.49 2.15
N THR A 7 -5.97 -1.72 1.02
CA THR A 7 -4.64 -1.20 0.71
C THR A 7 -4.66 -0.42 -0.59
N MET A 8 -3.75 0.53 -0.69
CA MET A 8 -3.48 1.27 -1.92
C MET A 8 -1.98 1.41 -2.11
N ILE A 9 -1.54 1.35 -3.35
CA ILE A 9 -0.13 1.38 -3.73
C ILE A 9 0.16 2.68 -4.47
N PHE A 10 1.21 3.37 -4.04
CA PHE A 10 1.69 4.60 -4.65
C PHE A 10 3.21 4.50 -4.87
N ASP A 11 3.76 5.34 -5.73
CA ASP A 11 5.21 5.42 -5.89
C ASP A 11 5.82 6.62 -5.16
N SER A 12 4.98 7.57 -4.69
CA SER A 12 5.45 8.79 -4.03
C SER A 12 4.38 9.39 -3.12
N LYS A 13 4.81 10.23 -2.19
CA LYS A 13 3.94 11.05 -1.36
C LYS A 13 3.09 12.02 -2.17
N LYS A 14 3.63 12.53 -3.25
CA LYS A 14 2.93 13.45 -4.14
C LYS A 14 1.69 12.80 -4.76
N SER A 15 1.81 11.53 -5.13
CA SER A 15 0.68 10.77 -5.66
C SER A 15 -0.45 10.62 -4.64
N ILE A 16 -0.11 10.47 -3.36
CA ILE A 16 -1.11 10.38 -2.29
C ILE A 16 -1.85 11.71 -2.13
N LYS A 17 -1.12 12.84 -2.15
CA LYS A 17 -1.72 14.17 -2.01
C LYS A 17 -2.65 14.50 -3.18
N ASN A 18 -2.25 14.15 -4.39
CA ASN A 18 -3.02 14.43 -5.59
C ASN A 18 -4.35 13.66 -5.65
N GLN A 19 -4.49 12.58 -4.89
CA GLN A 19 -5.71 11.79 -4.81
C GLN A 19 -6.93 12.61 -4.37
N LYS A 20 -6.75 13.62 -3.54
CA LYS A 20 -7.85 14.37 -2.93
C LYS A 20 -8.51 15.40 -3.85
N ASP A 21 -7.83 15.82 -4.91
CA ASP A 21 -8.21 16.95 -5.75
C ASP A 21 -8.66 16.54 -7.16
N LEU A 22 -8.94 15.24 -7.38
CA LEU A 22 -9.24 14.73 -8.71
C LEU A 22 -10.73 14.65 -8.98
N ASP A 23 -11.14 15.24 -10.10
CA ASP A 23 -12.46 14.99 -10.69
C ASP A 23 -12.36 13.71 -11.52
N LEU A 24 -12.61 12.58 -10.87
CA LEU A 24 -12.40 11.28 -11.47
C LEU A 24 -13.55 10.87 -12.36
N ALA A 25 -13.22 10.35 -13.54
CA ALA A 25 -14.17 9.75 -14.48
C ALA A 25 -13.84 8.29 -14.81
N HIS A 26 -12.67 7.82 -14.38
CA HIS A 26 -12.19 6.46 -14.64
C HIS A 26 -11.40 5.96 -13.45
N VAL A 27 -11.75 4.78 -12.93
CA VAL A 27 -11.08 4.16 -11.79
C VAL A 27 -10.99 2.66 -12.03
N VAL A 28 -9.83 2.08 -11.69
CA VAL A 28 -9.64 0.63 -11.72
C VAL A 28 -9.40 0.16 -10.30
N VAL A 29 -10.26 -0.72 -9.80
CA VAL A 29 -10.08 -1.38 -8.51
C VAL A 29 -9.42 -2.73 -8.77
N GLU A 30 -8.28 -2.94 -8.13
CA GLU A 30 -7.53 -4.19 -8.27
C GLU A 30 -7.70 -5.06 -7.02
N TRP A 31 -8.01 -6.33 -7.24
CA TRP A 31 -7.91 -7.38 -6.23
C TRP A 31 -6.73 -8.26 -6.59
N ILE A 32 -5.74 -8.27 -5.70
CA ILE A 32 -4.44 -8.88 -5.96
C ILE A 32 -4.37 -10.17 -5.14
N TYR A 33 -4.38 -11.30 -5.84
CA TYR A 33 -4.34 -12.64 -5.25
C TYR A 33 -2.90 -13.13 -5.28
N LEU A 34 -2.16 -12.80 -4.22
CA LEU A 34 -0.71 -13.03 -4.15
C LEU A 34 -0.34 -14.51 -4.29
N ASN A 35 -1.09 -15.39 -3.60
CA ASN A 35 -0.78 -16.82 -3.61
C ASN A 35 -1.18 -17.53 -4.91
N LYS A 36 -2.01 -16.89 -5.72
CA LYS A 36 -2.42 -17.42 -7.04
C LYS A 36 -1.71 -16.74 -8.19
N ASN A 37 -0.87 -15.74 -7.90
CA ASN A 37 -0.19 -14.93 -8.92
C ASN A 37 -1.15 -14.33 -9.94
N ARG A 38 -2.33 -13.86 -9.47
CA ARG A 38 -3.39 -13.29 -10.31
C ARG A 38 -3.83 -11.95 -9.78
N VAL A 39 -4.30 -11.10 -10.69
CA VAL A 39 -4.90 -9.81 -10.37
C VAL A 39 -6.22 -9.70 -11.14
N LYS A 40 -7.29 -9.36 -10.42
CA LYS A 40 -8.57 -9.01 -11.03
C LYS A 40 -8.73 -7.51 -11.00
N GLN A 41 -9.01 -6.92 -12.15
CA GLN A 41 -9.20 -5.48 -12.30
C GLN A 41 -10.65 -5.20 -12.67
N TYR A 42 -11.32 -4.43 -11.81
CA TYR A 42 -12.69 -3.97 -12.02
C TYR A 42 -12.61 -2.53 -12.53
N VAL A 43 -12.98 -2.33 -13.77
CA VAL A 43 -12.89 -1.02 -14.44
C VAL A 43 -14.21 -0.28 -14.29
N PHE A 44 -14.15 0.92 -13.73
CA PHE A 44 -15.31 1.78 -13.53
C PHE A 44 -15.13 3.06 -14.32
N ASP A 45 -16.17 3.44 -15.06
CA ASP A 45 -16.23 4.70 -15.78
C ASP A 45 -17.47 5.48 -15.35
N LYS A 46 -17.32 6.80 -15.24
CA LYS A 46 -18.42 7.69 -14.91
C LYS A 46 -19.11 8.14 -16.19
N LYS A 47 -20.40 7.82 -16.30
CA LYS A 47 -21.23 8.17 -17.45
C LYS A 47 -22.47 8.89 -16.95
N ASN A 48 -22.69 10.10 -17.46
CA ASN A 48 -23.83 10.94 -17.06
C ASN A 48 -23.95 11.07 -15.52
N GLY A 49 -22.83 11.29 -14.86
CA GLY A 49 -22.76 11.44 -13.40
C GLY A 49 -22.89 10.17 -12.60
N ARG A 50 -22.93 9.00 -13.25
CA ARG A 50 -23.08 7.69 -12.59
C ARG A 50 -21.89 6.80 -12.86
N TRP A 51 -21.37 6.16 -11.80
CA TRP A 51 -20.31 5.17 -11.90
C TRP A 51 -20.89 3.85 -12.41
N MET A 52 -20.25 3.29 -13.42
CA MET A 52 -20.64 2.00 -14.02
C MET A 52 -19.40 1.12 -14.17
N MET A 53 -19.54 -0.15 -13.83
CA MET A 53 -18.49 -1.13 -14.12
C MET A 53 -18.57 -1.46 -15.63
N THR A 54 -17.49 -1.15 -16.34
CA THR A 54 -17.44 -1.30 -17.80
C THR A 54 -16.60 -2.49 -18.26
N SER A 55 -15.73 -2.99 -17.39
CA SER A 55 -14.86 -4.13 -17.73
C SER A 55 -14.45 -4.89 -16.49
N LEU A 56 -14.17 -6.17 -16.66
CA LEU A 56 -13.50 -7.03 -15.69
C LEU A 56 -12.33 -7.69 -16.41
N ILE A 57 -11.14 -7.45 -15.93
CA ILE A 57 -9.90 -7.96 -16.52
C ILE A 57 -9.24 -8.90 -15.49
N ASP A 58 -8.86 -10.08 -15.96
CA ASP A 58 -8.09 -11.05 -15.15
C ASP A 58 -6.73 -11.20 -15.79
N GLU A 59 -5.68 -10.80 -15.06
CA GLU A 59 -4.31 -10.83 -15.56
C GLU A 59 -3.40 -11.64 -14.64
N GLN A 60 -2.24 -12.03 -15.17
CA GLN A 60 -1.19 -12.61 -14.35
C GLN A 60 -0.48 -11.52 -13.55
N LEU A 61 -0.09 -11.84 -12.32
CA LEU A 61 0.62 -10.89 -11.45
C LEU A 61 1.86 -10.30 -12.14
N LYS A 62 2.59 -11.10 -12.90
CA LYS A 62 3.80 -10.65 -13.61
C LYS A 62 3.56 -9.54 -14.64
N GLU A 63 2.33 -9.37 -15.09
CA GLU A 63 1.94 -8.33 -16.04
C GLU A 63 1.59 -7.01 -15.36
N ASN A 64 1.45 -7.01 -14.04
CA ASN A 64 1.10 -5.82 -13.28
C ASN A 64 2.30 -4.89 -13.11
N GLU A 65 2.05 -3.58 -13.15
CA GLU A 65 3.09 -2.56 -12.98
C GLU A 65 3.79 -2.66 -11.62
N ASN A 66 3.14 -3.23 -10.63
CA ASN A 66 3.66 -3.39 -9.28
C ASN A 66 4.22 -4.80 -9.03
N SER A 67 4.41 -5.61 -10.06
CA SER A 67 4.75 -7.03 -9.91
C SER A 67 6.04 -7.26 -9.12
N ASP A 68 7.07 -6.44 -9.33
CA ASP A 68 8.33 -6.57 -8.60
C ASP A 68 8.12 -6.35 -7.10
N PHE A 69 7.44 -5.28 -6.74
CA PHE A 69 7.09 -5.00 -5.34
C PHE A 69 6.18 -6.08 -4.75
N LEU A 70 5.18 -6.52 -5.51
CA LEU A 70 4.21 -7.51 -5.04
C LEU A 70 4.83 -8.87 -4.78
N ASN A 71 5.80 -9.30 -5.58
CA ASN A 71 6.56 -10.52 -5.33
C ASN A 71 7.33 -10.45 -4.02
N PHE A 72 7.91 -9.31 -3.71
CA PHE A 72 8.54 -9.04 -2.42
C PHE A 72 7.51 -9.04 -1.28
N TYR A 73 6.44 -8.27 -1.44
CA TYR A 73 5.40 -8.10 -0.40
C TYR A 73 4.77 -9.42 0.02
N LYS A 74 4.56 -10.32 -0.91
CA LYS A 74 4.02 -11.65 -0.65
C LYS A 74 4.77 -12.36 0.48
N ARG A 75 6.09 -12.33 0.45
CA ARG A 75 6.92 -12.94 1.47
C ARG A 75 7.07 -12.05 2.70
N PHE A 76 7.23 -10.75 2.49
CA PHE A 76 7.35 -9.78 3.58
C PHE A 76 6.17 -9.85 4.55
N SER A 77 4.96 -9.98 4.04
CA SER A 77 3.74 -10.01 4.86
C SER A 77 3.52 -11.34 5.58
N SER A 78 4.15 -12.43 5.14
CA SER A 78 3.85 -13.78 5.63
C SER A 78 5.00 -14.47 6.38
N ASP A 79 6.22 -13.98 6.25
CA ASP A 79 7.42 -14.59 6.84
C ASP A 79 8.10 -13.58 7.76
N ARG A 80 7.98 -13.77 9.08
CA ARG A 80 8.48 -12.82 10.07
C ARG A 80 10.00 -12.64 10.01
N SER A 81 10.76 -13.71 9.84
CA SER A 81 12.22 -13.58 9.80
C SER A 81 12.69 -12.85 8.55
N TYR A 82 12.03 -13.08 7.43
CA TYR A 82 12.23 -12.32 6.20
C TYR A 82 11.85 -10.84 6.40
N GLN A 83 10.72 -10.59 7.05
CA GLN A 83 10.24 -9.24 7.33
C GLN A 83 11.27 -8.42 8.11
N ILE A 84 11.80 -8.97 9.21
CA ILE A 84 12.78 -8.27 10.04
C ILE A 84 14.04 -7.92 9.25
N LYS A 85 14.49 -8.81 8.38
CA LYS A 85 15.68 -8.59 7.53
C LYS A 85 15.46 -7.52 6.46
N HIS A 86 14.22 -7.19 6.16
CA HIS A 86 13.86 -6.23 5.12
C HIS A 86 13.29 -4.92 5.70
N ILE A 87 13.66 -4.62 6.92
CA ILE A 87 13.38 -3.35 7.58
C ILE A 87 14.70 -2.67 7.89
N GLN A 88 14.84 -1.41 7.46
CA GLN A 88 16.04 -0.62 7.71
C GLN A 88 16.26 -0.43 9.22
N SER A 89 17.49 -0.49 9.65
CA SER A 89 17.89 -0.24 11.04
C SER A 89 18.67 1.07 11.13
N PRO A 90 18.17 2.13 11.81
CA PRO A 90 16.78 2.28 12.21
C PRO A 90 15.87 2.67 11.05
N PHE A 91 14.58 2.41 11.17
CA PHE A 91 13.60 2.97 10.25
C PHE A 91 12.98 4.24 10.83
N SER A 92 12.52 5.15 9.96
CA SER A 92 11.82 6.36 10.39
C SER A 92 10.42 6.03 10.86
N LEU A 93 10.00 6.64 11.97
CA LEU A 93 8.68 6.41 12.57
C LEU A 93 8.01 7.76 12.80
N ILE A 94 6.80 7.91 12.25
CA ILE A 94 5.95 9.08 12.48
C ILE A 94 4.68 8.58 13.17
N LEU A 95 4.45 9.09 14.38
CA LEU A 95 3.25 8.78 15.15
C LEU A 95 2.44 10.06 15.31
N GLN A 96 1.15 9.90 15.58
CA GLN A 96 0.29 11.02 15.89
C GLN A 96 0.17 11.16 17.41
N ASP A 97 0.42 12.37 17.93
CA ASP A 97 0.21 12.68 19.33
C ASP A 97 -1.27 12.53 19.66
N PRO A 98 -1.66 11.72 20.66
CA PRO A 98 -3.08 11.49 20.97
C PRO A 98 -3.80 12.73 21.50
N ASP A 99 -3.07 13.69 22.08
CA ASP A 99 -3.65 14.90 22.65
C ASP A 99 -3.74 16.05 21.65
N THR A 100 -2.69 16.26 20.88
CA THR A 100 -2.57 17.42 19.97
C THR A 100 -2.85 17.08 18.51
N TYR A 101 -2.90 15.79 18.15
CA TYR A 101 -2.99 15.29 16.78
C TYR A 101 -1.86 15.73 15.87
N LYS A 102 -0.77 16.25 16.45
CA LYS A 102 0.42 16.63 15.70
C LYS A 102 1.35 15.43 15.51
N PRO A 103 2.08 15.38 14.39
CA PRO A 103 3.03 14.29 14.17
C PRO A 103 4.20 14.37 15.13
N ILE A 104 4.59 13.21 15.64
CA ILE A 104 5.80 13.01 16.45
C ILE A 104 6.75 12.14 15.63
N SER A 105 7.94 12.67 15.36
CA SER A 105 8.98 11.96 14.62
C SER A 105 9.92 11.22 15.54
N GLY A 106 10.24 9.98 15.18
CA GLY A 106 11.20 9.17 15.92
C GLY A 106 11.82 8.12 15.00
N VAL A 107 12.44 7.15 15.61
CA VAL A 107 13.03 6.00 14.92
C VAL A 107 12.66 4.72 15.66
N GLY A 108 12.65 3.61 14.92
CA GLY A 108 12.45 2.29 15.49
C GLY A 108 13.50 1.31 14.97
N GLU A 109 13.74 0.26 15.73
CA GLU A 109 14.56 -0.86 15.27
C GLU A 109 13.68 -1.96 14.69
N PRO A 110 14.18 -2.78 13.76
CA PRO A 110 13.36 -3.82 13.13
C PRO A 110 12.62 -4.74 14.10
N VAL A 111 13.20 -5.05 15.26
CA VAL A 111 12.55 -5.88 16.28
C VAL A 111 11.33 -5.20 16.91
N GLN A 112 11.25 -3.88 16.81
CA GLN A 112 10.12 -3.08 17.34
C GLN A 112 9.00 -2.88 16.32
N TRP A 113 9.19 -3.36 15.09
CA TRP A 113 8.22 -3.16 14.01
C TRP A 113 6.80 -3.55 14.42
N GLN A 114 6.64 -4.70 15.06
CA GLN A 114 5.32 -5.20 15.45
C GLN A 114 4.63 -4.38 16.52
N ASP A 115 5.38 -3.59 17.28
CA ASP A 115 4.80 -2.72 18.30
C ASP A 115 4.07 -1.52 17.68
N PHE A 116 4.43 -1.15 16.46
CA PHE A 116 3.92 0.06 15.80
C PHE A 116 3.16 -0.21 14.51
N ALA A 117 3.53 -1.26 13.79
CA ALA A 117 2.97 -1.53 12.47
C ALA A 117 1.52 -2.03 12.56
N PRO A 118 0.70 -1.70 11.56
CA PRO A 118 -0.61 -2.33 11.44
C PRO A 118 -0.45 -3.82 11.11
N GLU A 119 -1.49 -4.59 11.39
CA GLU A 119 -1.55 -5.95 10.86
C GLU A 119 -1.63 -5.88 9.34
N LEU A 120 -0.66 -6.49 8.67
CA LEU A 120 -0.60 -6.46 7.21
C LEU A 120 -1.52 -7.52 6.62
N PRO A 121 -2.34 -7.16 5.63
CA PRO A 121 -3.14 -8.16 4.94
C PRO A 121 -2.24 -9.15 4.20
N LYS A 122 -2.61 -10.43 4.26
CA LYS A 122 -1.88 -11.54 3.68
C LYS A 122 -2.74 -12.20 2.61
N GLY A 123 -2.09 -12.68 1.57
CA GLY A 123 -2.75 -13.45 0.52
C GLY A 123 -3.52 -12.58 -0.48
N VAL A 124 -4.38 -11.72 -0.02
CA VAL A 124 -5.17 -10.82 -0.89
C VAL A 124 -5.01 -9.40 -0.42
N ILE A 125 -4.60 -8.52 -1.33
CA ILE A 125 -4.55 -7.08 -1.10
C ILE A 125 -5.30 -6.36 -2.22
N THR A 126 -5.62 -5.10 -1.99
CA THR A 126 -6.34 -4.27 -2.94
C THR A 126 -5.48 -3.10 -3.39
N ASN A 127 -5.81 -2.55 -4.55
CA ASN A 127 -5.28 -1.29 -5.02
C ASN A 127 -6.38 -0.54 -5.75
N VAL A 128 -6.38 0.77 -5.68
CA VAL A 128 -7.26 1.61 -6.48
C VAL A 128 -6.40 2.47 -7.38
N ASN A 129 -6.50 2.23 -8.68
CA ASN A 129 -5.79 2.99 -9.68
C ASN A 129 -6.76 4.04 -10.25
N TYR A 130 -6.49 5.29 -9.93
CA TYR A 130 -7.31 6.43 -10.36
C TYR A 130 -6.54 7.35 -11.33
N GLY A 131 -5.40 6.86 -11.88
CA GLY A 131 -4.52 7.59 -12.78
C GLY A 131 -3.14 7.87 -12.23
N GLN A 132 -2.84 7.46 -10.99
CA GLN A 132 -1.48 7.55 -10.47
C GLN A 132 -0.54 6.71 -11.33
N LYS A 133 0.65 7.23 -11.55
CA LYS A 133 1.68 6.56 -12.35
C LYS A 133 2.75 5.99 -11.43
N TYR A 134 3.35 4.90 -11.85
CA TYR A 134 4.44 4.24 -11.14
C TYR A 134 5.75 4.52 -11.89
N THR A 135 6.20 5.78 -11.84
CA THR A 135 7.39 6.24 -12.56
C THR A 135 8.69 5.96 -11.81
N ASN A 136 8.63 5.86 -10.48
CA ASN A 136 9.78 5.52 -9.66
C ASN A 136 9.76 4.02 -9.35
N SER A 137 10.59 3.24 -10.07
CA SER A 137 10.69 1.79 -9.90
C SER A 137 11.39 1.38 -8.59
N MET A 138 12.01 2.33 -7.89
CA MET A 138 12.82 2.07 -6.69
C MET A 138 12.08 2.41 -5.39
N GLN A 139 10.82 2.80 -5.47
CA GLN A 139 10.05 3.19 -4.31
C GLN A 139 8.59 2.79 -4.46
N ARG A 140 8.02 2.26 -3.38
CA ARG A 140 6.57 2.05 -3.25
C ARG A 140 6.12 2.47 -1.87
N LEU A 141 4.97 3.10 -1.80
CA LEU A 141 4.27 3.42 -0.56
C LEU A 141 3.01 2.58 -0.52
N LEU A 142 2.84 1.83 0.56
CA LEU A 142 1.65 1.04 0.80
C LEU A 142 0.81 1.74 1.87
N MET A 143 -0.38 2.18 1.50
CA MET A 143 -1.36 2.67 2.46
C MET A 143 -2.18 1.48 2.94
N VAL A 144 -2.29 1.34 4.25
CA VAL A 144 -3.14 0.34 4.90
C VAL A 144 -4.17 1.10 5.70
N ALA A 145 -5.43 0.92 5.37
CA ALA A 145 -6.51 1.67 6.01
C ALA A 145 -7.65 0.76 6.42
N ALA A 146 -8.24 1.06 7.56
CA ALA A 146 -9.48 0.41 7.97
C ALA A 146 -10.66 0.95 7.17
N SER A 147 -11.64 0.10 6.88
CA SER A 147 -12.80 0.45 6.08
C SER A 147 -13.68 1.52 6.73
N ASP A 148 -13.62 1.63 8.06
CA ASP A 148 -14.34 2.67 8.81
C ASP A 148 -13.63 4.04 8.80
N GLY A 149 -12.43 4.12 8.20
CA GLY A 149 -11.65 5.35 8.13
C GLY A 149 -10.98 5.78 9.43
N ALA A 150 -11.09 4.99 10.50
CA ALA A 150 -10.60 5.37 11.82
C ALA A 150 -9.08 5.42 11.91
N MET A 151 -8.39 4.58 11.15
CA MET A 151 -6.93 4.47 11.19
C MET A 151 -6.38 4.22 9.80
N SER A 152 -5.24 4.84 9.52
CA SER A 152 -4.46 4.53 8.33
C SER A 152 -2.97 4.54 8.64
N SER A 153 -2.24 3.73 7.92
CA SER A 153 -0.77 3.70 7.99
C SER A 153 -0.21 3.81 6.59
N ILE A 154 0.94 4.44 6.46
CA ILE A 154 1.68 4.51 5.21
C ILE A 154 3.06 3.92 5.46
N ILE A 155 3.38 2.87 4.72
CA ILE A 155 4.67 2.18 4.81
C ILE A 155 5.45 2.53 3.55
N THR A 156 6.63 3.10 3.72
CA THR A 156 7.53 3.42 2.61
C THR A 156 8.56 2.31 2.45
N PHE A 157 8.58 1.74 1.26
CA PHE A 157 9.56 0.74 0.83
C PHE A 157 10.48 1.35 -0.22
N LYS A 158 11.78 1.14 -0.07
CA LYS A 158 12.76 1.55 -1.08
C LYS A 158 13.61 0.35 -1.48
N LYS A 159 13.95 0.30 -2.76
CA LYS A 159 14.84 -0.72 -3.29
C LYS A 159 16.28 -0.25 -3.09
N VAL A 160 17.00 -0.94 -2.22
CA VAL A 160 18.39 -0.61 -1.85
C VAL A 160 19.25 -1.80 -2.24
N ARG A 161 20.21 -1.56 -3.13
CA ARG A 161 21.11 -2.62 -3.64
C ARG A 161 20.35 -3.84 -4.16
N GLY A 162 19.26 -3.58 -4.90
CA GLY A 162 18.44 -4.63 -5.49
C GLY A 162 17.45 -5.29 -4.54
N GLN A 163 17.36 -4.85 -3.28
CA GLN A 163 16.45 -5.41 -2.28
C GLN A 163 15.47 -4.37 -1.77
N TRP A 164 14.20 -4.75 -1.68
CA TRP A 164 13.19 -3.92 -1.05
C TRP A 164 13.38 -3.88 0.46
N MET A 165 13.37 -2.67 1.01
CA MET A 165 13.53 -2.42 2.45
C MET A 165 12.47 -1.44 2.91
N VAL A 166 11.87 -1.69 4.08
CA VAL A 166 11.08 -0.66 4.76
C VAL A 166 12.02 0.42 5.27
N THR A 167 11.72 1.67 4.95
CA THR A 167 12.51 2.81 5.42
C THR A 167 11.71 3.72 6.36
N ARG A 168 10.38 3.66 6.31
CA ARG A 168 9.52 4.58 7.07
C ARG A 168 8.16 3.98 7.33
N LEU A 169 7.62 4.24 8.52
CA LEU A 169 6.24 3.95 8.90
C LEU A 169 5.59 5.22 9.43
N GLU A 170 4.43 5.54 8.92
CA GLU A 170 3.62 6.67 9.38
C GLU A 170 2.25 6.15 9.81
N ASN A 171 1.92 6.36 11.07
CA ASN A 171 0.60 6.03 11.62
C ASN A 171 -0.20 7.32 11.83
N ASN A 172 -1.40 7.33 11.27
CA ASN A 172 -2.31 8.49 11.37
C ASN A 172 -3.57 8.17 12.16
#